data_e71f3770833216301596f4342fd9bad5
#
_entry.id   e71f3770833216301596f4342fd9bad5
#
_cell.length_a   1.000
_cell.length_b   1.000
_cell.length_c   1.000
_cell.angle_alpha   90.00
_cell.angle_beta   90.00
_cell.angle_gamma   90.00
#
_symmetry.space_group_name_H-M   'P 1'
#
loop_
_entity.id
_entity.type
_entity.pdbx_description
1 polymer ?
#
loop_
_entity_poly.entity_id
_entity_poly.type
_entity_poly.pdbx_seq_one_letter_code
_entity_poly.pdbx_strand_id
1 'polypeptide(L)'
;MTDQRVHPELAKMARFLPSIVIRPWSIPIARRLGGVPIKGSTDGAEVHDTLATTGSGGAVRVRVYLPADRTGPVPTLLWIHGGGLIMGSHINDPLGAHFVRELGIAVVSADYRLAPEHPFPAALDDLQTVSAWIRDDPSGVGFDPVRMAVGGGSAGGGLAASLAQRLDDTGTPASAQLLVYPMLDDRTATREDVGLKEHLLWNRGSDRTGWRAYLGTEPGSPIVPVGSVPARREHLSGLPPAWIGVGTLDLFHDECLTYAGRLREAGVDCHLEEVEGAFHGFDELARGTDLTKRFLASQTGFLRSALSTD
;
A
#
# COMPACT_ATOMS: atom_id res chain seq x y z
N MET A 1 -9.46 -30.79 -5.75
CA MET A 1 -10.75 -30.13 -5.97
C MET A 1 -10.48 -28.64 -5.91
N THR A 2 -10.71 -27.90 -6.98
CA THR A 2 -10.64 -26.42 -7.00
C THR A 2 -11.78 -25.92 -6.13
N ASP A 3 -11.49 -25.07 -5.17
CA ASP A 3 -12.54 -24.40 -4.40
C ASP A 3 -13.39 -23.59 -5.40
N GLN A 4 -14.69 -23.90 -5.48
CA GLN A 4 -15.60 -23.25 -6.43
C GLN A 4 -15.72 -21.73 -6.22
N ARG A 5 -15.16 -21.22 -5.11
CA ARG A 5 -15.15 -19.81 -4.74
C ARG A 5 -14.03 -19.02 -5.43
N VAL A 6 -12.97 -19.67 -5.91
CA VAL A 6 -11.85 -18.97 -6.57
C VAL A 6 -12.22 -18.57 -7.98
N HIS A 7 -11.90 -17.31 -8.35
CA HIS A 7 -12.15 -16.82 -9.72
C HIS A 7 -11.50 -17.72 -10.78
N PRO A 8 -12.19 -18.05 -11.89
CA PRO A 8 -11.68 -18.99 -12.89
C PRO A 8 -10.28 -18.66 -13.42
N GLU A 9 -9.98 -17.39 -13.67
CA GLU A 9 -8.66 -16.96 -14.15
C GLU A 9 -7.55 -17.17 -13.11
N LEU A 10 -7.88 -17.27 -11.81
CA LEU A 10 -6.95 -17.48 -10.71
C LEU A 10 -6.86 -18.95 -10.27
N ALA A 11 -7.82 -19.79 -10.68
CA ALA A 11 -7.99 -21.15 -10.18
C ALA A 11 -6.75 -22.05 -10.39
N LYS A 12 -6.08 -21.94 -11.54
CA LYS A 12 -4.87 -22.72 -11.81
C LYS A 12 -3.72 -22.35 -10.87
N MET A 13 -3.55 -21.07 -10.60
CA MET A 13 -2.50 -20.54 -9.73
C MET A 13 -2.78 -20.87 -8.27
N ALA A 14 -4.00 -20.67 -7.79
CA ALA A 14 -4.41 -20.93 -6.42
C ALA A 14 -4.11 -22.36 -5.96
N ARG A 15 -4.12 -23.35 -6.88
CA ARG A 15 -3.83 -24.76 -6.58
C ARG A 15 -2.38 -25.00 -6.13
N PHE A 16 -1.45 -24.14 -6.50
CA PHE A 16 -0.02 -24.29 -6.23
C PHE A 16 0.51 -23.30 -5.21
N LEU A 17 -0.34 -22.38 -4.74
CA LEU A 17 0.07 -21.40 -3.73
C LEU A 17 0.14 -22.05 -2.35
N PRO A 18 1.30 -21.98 -1.68
CA PRO A 18 1.42 -22.47 -0.33
C PRO A 18 0.80 -21.48 0.68
N SER A 19 0.12 -21.98 1.69
CA SER A 19 -0.24 -21.18 2.85
C SER A 19 0.89 -21.27 3.89
N ILE A 20 1.86 -20.35 3.78
CA ILE A 20 3.01 -20.31 4.68
C ILE A 20 2.80 -19.23 5.74
N VAL A 21 2.91 -19.59 7.01
CA VAL A 21 2.90 -18.64 8.11
C VAL A 21 4.30 -18.08 8.32
N ILE A 22 4.43 -16.75 8.18
CA ILE A 22 5.66 -16.05 8.53
C ILE A 22 5.74 -15.96 10.05
N ARG A 23 6.80 -16.53 10.60
CA ARG A 23 7.09 -16.51 12.04
C ARG A 23 8.25 -15.55 12.33
N PRO A 24 8.42 -15.04 13.55
CA PRO A 24 9.51 -14.10 13.86
C PRO A 24 10.90 -14.58 13.40
N TRP A 25 11.22 -15.86 13.58
CA TRP A 25 12.50 -16.43 13.17
C TRP A 25 12.67 -16.56 11.65
N SER A 26 11.59 -16.57 10.88
CA SER A 26 11.63 -16.69 9.41
C SER A 26 11.64 -15.33 8.68
N ILE A 27 11.50 -14.21 9.38
CA ILE A 27 11.51 -12.86 8.79
C ILE A 27 12.78 -12.61 7.96
N PRO A 28 14.01 -12.90 8.43
CA PRO A 28 15.21 -12.67 7.62
C PRO A 28 15.22 -13.47 6.31
N ILE A 29 14.66 -14.69 6.32
CA ILE A 29 14.55 -15.54 5.12
C ILE A 29 13.54 -14.92 4.15
N ALA A 30 12.35 -14.52 4.66
CA ALA A 30 11.31 -13.89 3.85
C ALA A 30 11.78 -12.59 3.19
N ARG A 31 12.54 -11.75 3.90
CA ARG A 31 13.16 -10.53 3.36
C ARG A 31 14.12 -10.83 2.22
N ARG A 32 14.94 -11.88 2.37
CA ARG A 32 15.92 -12.24 1.35
C ARG A 32 15.25 -12.74 0.06
N LEU A 33 14.13 -13.43 0.17
CA LEU A 33 13.36 -13.91 -0.98
C LEU A 33 12.55 -12.79 -1.64
N GLY A 34 11.99 -11.86 -0.84
CA GLY A 34 11.21 -10.72 -1.34
C GLY A 34 12.05 -9.56 -1.87
N GLY A 35 13.38 -9.56 -1.67
CA GLY A 35 14.28 -8.47 -2.09
C GLY A 35 14.79 -8.57 -3.54
N VAL A 36 14.29 -9.51 -4.36
CA VAL A 36 14.78 -9.70 -5.74
C VAL A 36 14.01 -8.77 -6.69
N PRO A 37 14.68 -7.90 -7.46
CA PRO A 37 14.03 -7.00 -8.41
C PRO A 37 13.19 -7.77 -9.43
N ILE A 38 11.99 -7.28 -9.70
CA ILE A 38 11.09 -7.86 -10.70
C ILE A 38 11.52 -7.34 -12.08
N LYS A 39 11.76 -8.25 -13.01
CA LYS A 39 12.15 -7.91 -14.38
C LYS A 39 11.06 -7.06 -15.05
N GLY A 40 11.45 -5.94 -15.69
CA GLY A 40 10.55 -5.04 -16.40
C GLY A 40 9.81 -4.04 -15.49
N SER A 41 10.15 -3.98 -14.20
CA SER A 41 9.52 -3.03 -13.27
C SER A 41 9.85 -1.56 -13.57
N THR A 42 10.77 -1.28 -14.49
CA THR A 42 11.20 0.07 -14.86
C THR A 42 10.88 0.43 -16.30
N ASP A 43 10.27 -0.48 -17.07
CA ASP A 43 10.06 -0.28 -18.50
C ASP A 43 9.17 0.94 -18.79
N GLY A 44 9.68 1.86 -19.61
CA GLY A 44 8.96 3.07 -20.05
C GLY A 44 8.96 4.24 -19.06
N ALA A 45 9.84 4.21 -18.04
CA ALA A 45 10.05 5.31 -17.11
C ALA A 45 11.56 5.61 -16.97
N GLU A 46 11.92 6.86 -16.76
CA GLU A 46 13.23 7.23 -16.21
C GLU A 46 13.26 6.87 -14.74
N VAL A 47 14.30 6.17 -14.28
CA VAL A 47 14.36 5.68 -12.90
C VAL A 47 15.64 6.14 -12.22
N HIS A 48 15.50 6.73 -11.03
CA HIS A 48 16.60 7.22 -10.21
C HIS A 48 16.45 6.73 -8.77
N ASP A 49 17.53 6.24 -8.19
CA ASP A 49 17.61 5.97 -6.75
C ASP A 49 18.30 7.15 -6.07
N THR A 50 17.66 7.72 -5.03
CA THR A 50 18.18 8.87 -4.30
C THR A 50 17.81 8.82 -2.82
N LEU A 51 18.18 9.86 -2.08
CA LEU A 51 17.81 10.05 -0.67
C LEU A 51 16.83 11.20 -0.55
N ALA A 52 15.65 10.92 -0.02
CA ALA A 52 14.72 11.94 0.45
C ALA A 52 15.23 12.47 1.79
N THR A 53 15.64 13.73 1.83
CA THR A 53 16.17 14.37 3.03
C THR A 53 15.37 15.62 3.36
N THR A 54 15.11 15.85 4.64
CA THR A 54 14.51 17.10 5.13
C THR A 54 15.51 17.85 6.02
N GLY A 55 15.27 19.12 6.23
CA GLY A 55 16.12 19.99 7.08
C GLY A 55 16.25 19.51 8.52
N SER A 56 15.39 18.60 8.97
CA SER A 56 15.43 17.97 10.31
C SER A 56 16.37 16.76 10.41
N GLY A 57 17.08 16.38 9.34
CA GLY A 57 18.17 15.40 9.36
C GLY A 57 17.76 13.94 9.11
N GLY A 58 16.51 13.64 8.81
CA GLY A 58 16.09 12.30 8.35
C GLY A 58 16.51 12.06 6.90
N ALA A 59 16.94 10.84 6.57
CA ALA A 59 17.24 10.43 5.20
C ALA A 59 16.60 9.07 4.91
N VAL A 60 15.75 9.01 3.88
CA VAL A 60 15.07 7.80 3.45
C VAL A 60 15.43 7.51 2.00
N ARG A 61 15.87 6.30 1.69
CA ARG A 61 16.10 5.91 0.31
C ARG A 61 14.78 5.85 -0.44
N VAL A 62 14.78 6.39 -1.64
CA VAL A 62 13.61 6.37 -2.52
C VAL A 62 14.04 5.99 -3.93
N ARG A 63 13.14 5.31 -4.63
CA ARG A 63 13.20 5.14 -6.08
C ARG A 63 12.17 6.05 -6.72
N VAL A 64 12.64 6.91 -7.63
CA VAL A 64 11.81 7.86 -8.36
C VAL A 64 11.65 7.37 -9.79
N TYR A 65 10.41 7.23 -10.22
CA TYR A 65 10.03 6.93 -11.60
C TYR A 65 9.43 8.19 -12.22
N LEU A 66 9.93 8.60 -13.37
CA LEU A 66 9.53 9.84 -14.03
C LEU A 66 9.12 9.60 -15.48
N PRO A 67 8.14 10.34 -16.01
CA PRO A 67 7.87 10.36 -17.44
C PRO A 67 9.03 11.05 -18.18
N ALA A 68 9.44 10.48 -19.33
CA ALA A 68 10.54 11.01 -20.13
C ALA A 68 10.22 12.40 -20.72
N ASP A 69 8.97 12.61 -21.13
CA ASP A 69 8.53 13.82 -21.85
C ASP A 69 7.81 14.83 -20.94
N ARG A 70 8.30 15.00 -19.68
CA ARG A 70 7.67 15.93 -18.74
C ARG A 70 7.91 17.40 -19.10
N THR A 71 6.84 18.18 -19.03
CA THR A 71 6.89 19.65 -19.22
C THR A 71 6.20 20.33 -18.03
N GLY A 72 6.97 20.90 -17.11
CA GLY A 72 6.45 21.55 -15.90
C GLY A 72 6.28 20.62 -14.70
N PRO A 73 5.61 21.09 -13.62
CA PRO A 73 5.42 20.32 -12.39
C PRO A 73 4.61 19.05 -12.61
N VAL A 74 5.13 17.92 -12.11
CA VAL A 74 4.57 16.59 -12.34
C VAL A 74 3.78 16.12 -11.11
N PRO A 75 2.48 15.79 -11.25
CA PRO A 75 1.72 15.17 -10.15
C PRO A 75 2.40 13.88 -9.69
N THR A 76 2.32 13.58 -8.40
CA THR A 76 3.12 12.52 -7.81
C THR A 76 2.28 11.52 -7.03
N LEU A 77 2.56 10.25 -7.19
CA LEU A 77 2.11 9.18 -6.32
C LEU A 77 3.26 8.76 -5.39
N LEU A 78 3.12 8.98 -4.08
CA LEU A 78 3.96 8.33 -3.08
C LEU A 78 3.46 6.90 -2.90
N TRP A 79 4.20 5.94 -3.45
CA TRP A 79 3.84 4.53 -3.42
C TRP A 79 4.57 3.79 -2.30
N ILE A 80 3.83 3.03 -1.51
CA ILE A 80 4.30 2.34 -0.32
C ILE A 80 4.17 0.83 -0.55
N HIS A 81 5.28 0.13 -0.56
CA HIS A 81 5.30 -1.31 -0.81
C HIS A 81 4.65 -2.12 0.32
N GLY A 82 4.12 -3.29 -0.03
CA GLY A 82 3.59 -4.27 0.91
C GLY A 82 4.66 -5.04 1.67
N GLY A 83 4.24 -6.12 2.33
CA GLY A 83 5.12 -7.04 3.05
C GLY A 83 4.87 -7.13 4.54
N GLY A 84 3.63 -6.89 4.98
CA GLY A 84 3.20 -7.12 6.37
C GLY A 84 3.95 -6.30 7.41
N LEU A 85 4.48 -5.13 7.04
CA LEU A 85 5.28 -4.23 7.91
C LEU A 85 6.66 -4.77 8.29
N ILE A 86 6.99 -6.00 7.91
CA ILE A 86 8.19 -6.74 8.33
C ILE A 86 9.12 -7.11 7.19
N MET A 87 8.70 -6.96 5.94
CA MET A 87 9.47 -7.26 4.73
C MET A 87 9.03 -6.37 3.57
N GLY A 88 9.61 -6.56 2.38
CA GLY A 88 9.35 -5.78 1.19
C GLY A 88 10.52 -4.89 0.80
N SER A 89 10.41 -4.19 -0.31
CA SER A 89 11.45 -3.31 -0.82
C SER A 89 10.88 -2.33 -1.85
N HIS A 90 11.37 -1.11 -1.83
CA HIS A 90 11.02 -0.04 -2.77
C HIS A 90 11.43 -0.31 -4.23
N ILE A 91 12.29 -1.29 -4.48
CA ILE A 91 12.76 -1.62 -5.84
C ILE A 91 11.96 -2.73 -6.52
N ASN A 92 11.04 -3.38 -5.81
CA ASN A 92 10.35 -4.57 -6.31
C ASN A 92 8.96 -4.29 -6.86
N ASP A 93 8.55 -3.03 -6.90
CA ASP A 93 7.21 -2.67 -7.32
C ASP A 93 7.12 -2.45 -8.84
N PRO A 94 6.37 -3.28 -9.56
CA PRO A 94 6.15 -3.12 -11.00
C PRO A 94 5.11 -2.05 -11.34
N LEU A 95 4.38 -1.53 -10.36
CA LEU A 95 3.31 -0.56 -10.58
C LEU A 95 3.86 0.85 -10.81
N GLY A 96 5.06 1.16 -10.29
CA GLY A 96 5.68 2.47 -10.49
C GLY A 96 5.75 2.87 -11.97
N ALA A 97 6.40 2.06 -12.81
CA ALA A 97 6.49 2.33 -14.24
C ALA A 97 5.12 2.24 -14.96
N HIS A 98 4.19 1.39 -14.48
CA HIS A 98 2.84 1.33 -15.03
C HIS A 98 2.12 2.68 -14.89
N PHE A 99 2.06 3.26 -13.70
CA PHE A 99 1.39 4.53 -13.47
C PHE A 99 2.09 5.70 -14.21
N VAL A 100 3.42 5.68 -14.30
CA VAL A 100 4.15 6.66 -15.12
C VAL A 100 3.68 6.63 -16.57
N ARG A 101 3.62 5.46 -17.20
CA ARG A 101 3.22 5.31 -18.61
C ARG A 101 1.77 5.68 -18.86
N GLU A 102 0.87 5.27 -17.97
CA GLU A 102 -0.58 5.42 -18.17
C GLU A 102 -1.08 6.83 -17.83
N LEU A 103 -0.36 7.54 -16.93
CA LEU A 103 -0.84 8.80 -16.37
C LEU A 103 0.10 9.99 -16.61
N GLY A 104 1.36 9.77 -16.97
CA GLY A 104 2.35 10.84 -17.05
C GLY A 104 2.69 11.47 -15.71
N ILE A 105 2.48 10.76 -14.60
CA ILE A 105 2.79 11.22 -13.24
C ILE A 105 4.17 10.72 -12.79
N ALA A 106 4.74 11.34 -11.77
CA ALA A 106 5.88 10.78 -11.05
C ALA A 106 5.39 9.72 -10.04
N VAL A 107 6.20 8.68 -9.82
CA VAL A 107 5.99 7.74 -8.72
C VAL A 107 7.25 7.70 -7.86
N VAL A 108 7.07 7.88 -6.55
CA VAL A 108 8.16 7.79 -5.55
C VAL A 108 7.89 6.60 -4.66
N SER A 109 8.74 5.58 -4.76
CA SER A 109 8.66 4.38 -3.91
C SER A 109 9.67 4.47 -2.76
N ALA A 110 9.19 4.37 -1.52
CA ALA A 110 9.96 4.62 -0.31
C ALA A 110 10.51 3.33 0.32
N ASP A 111 11.80 3.33 0.68
CA ASP A 111 12.47 2.27 1.46
C ASP A 111 12.31 2.57 2.97
N TYR A 112 11.08 2.48 3.44
CA TYR A 112 10.78 2.77 4.84
C TYR A 112 11.33 1.69 5.78
N ARG A 113 11.67 2.08 7.01
CA ARG A 113 12.20 1.18 8.04
C ARG A 113 11.18 0.13 8.46
N LEU A 114 11.63 -1.12 8.54
CA LEU A 114 10.80 -2.28 8.81
C LEU A 114 10.86 -2.71 10.29
N ALA A 115 9.76 -3.23 10.79
CA ALA A 115 9.68 -3.92 12.08
C ALA A 115 10.24 -5.37 11.93
N PRO A 116 10.69 -6.01 13.01
CA PRO A 116 10.69 -5.56 14.40
C PRO A 116 11.83 -4.61 14.79
N GLU A 117 12.86 -4.42 13.96
CA GLU A 117 14.03 -3.58 14.29
C GLU A 117 13.62 -2.12 14.48
N HIS A 118 12.61 -1.69 13.74
CA HIS A 118 12.07 -0.33 13.77
C HIS A 118 10.53 -0.38 13.89
N PRO A 119 10.00 -0.58 15.10
CA PRO A 119 8.54 -0.59 15.30
C PRO A 119 7.94 0.82 15.06
N PHE A 120 6.61 0.92 15.16
CA PHE A 120 5.93 2.22 15.13
C PHE A 120 6.58 3.23 16.09
N PRO A 121 6.79 4.49 15.68
CA PRO A 121 6.29 5.13 14.46
C PRO A 121 7.27 5.15 13.27
N ALA A 122 8.37 4.40 13.30
CA ALA A 122 9.50 4.56 12.38
C ALA A 122 9.11 4.58 10.90
N ALA A 123 8.31 3.61 10.43
CA ALA A 123 7.87 3.56 9.03
C ALA A 123 7.06 4.81 8.64
N LEU A 124 6.15 5.22 9.52
CA LEU A 124 5.28 6.37 9.25
C LEU A 124 6.05 7.70 9.28
N ASP A 125 7.07 7.82 10.13
CA ASP A 125 7.97 8.99 10.16
C ASP A 125 8.81 9.08 8.88
N ASP A 126 9.30 7.95 8.39
CA ASP A 126 10.01 7.89 7.10
C ASP A 126 9.12 8.34 5.95
N LEU A 127 7.88 7.86 5.90
CA LEU A 127 6.91 8.22 4.86
C LEU A 127 6.52 9.71 4.94
N GLN A 128 6.38 10.26 6.13
CA GLN A 128 6.18 11.70 6.31
C GLN A 128 7.38 12.51 5.81
N THR A 129 8.61 12.03 6.07
CA THR A 129 9.84 12.63 5.54
C THR A 129 9.84 12.64 4.01
N VAL A 130 9.47 11.51 3.37
CA VAL A 130 9.40 11.43 1.91
C VAL A 130 8.30 12.34 1.36
N SER A 131 7.13 12.42 2.02
CA SER A 131 6.05 13.31 1.58
C SER A 131 6.45 14.80 1.65
N ALA A 132 7.16 15.22 2.69
CA ALA A 132 7.69 16.57 2.79
C ALA A 132 8.76 16.82 1.72
N TRP A 133 9.67 15.88 1.48
CA TRP A 133 10.68 16.00 0.42
C TRP A 133 10.06 16.13 -0.97
N ILE A 134 8.96 15.40 -1.28
CA ILE A 134 8.24 15.57 -2.54
C ILE A 134 7.68 17.00 -2.66
N ARG A 135 7.06 17.53 -1.60
CA ARG A 135 6.46 18.86 -1.61
C ARG A 135 7.47 19.98 -1.72
N ASP A 136 8.57 19.86 -1.00
CA ASP A 136 9.62 20.88 -0.96
C ASP A 136 10.52 20.83 -2.20
N ASP A 137 10.56 19.68 -2.88
CA ASP A 137 11.38 19.40 -4.08
C ASP A 137 12.82 19.95 -4.01
N PRO A 138 13.59 19.71 -2.95
CA PRO A 138 14.92 20.29 -2.79
C PRO A 138 15.92 19.79 -3.82
N SER A 139 15.60 18.71 -4.52
CA SER A 139 16.40 18.10 -5.59
C SER A 139 16.08 18.66 -6.97
N GLY A 140 15.03 19.48 -7.12
CA GLY A 140 14.65 20.10 -8.39
C GLY A 140 14.16 19.08 -9.43
N VAL A 141 13.53 18.00 -8.99
CA VAL A 141 12.95 16.97 -9.89
C VAL A 141 11.78 17.54 -10.67
N GLY A 142 11.08 18.54 -10.13
CA GLY A 142 9.90 19.16 -10.71
C GLY A 142 8.60 18.50 -10.25
N PHE A 143 8.52 18.06 -9.02
CA PHE A 143 7.28 17.56 -8.44
C PHE A 143 6.24 18.67 -8.29
N ASP A 144 4.96 18.33 -8.45
CA ASP A 144 3.88 19.24 -8.12
C ASP A 144 3.59 19.19 -6.61
N PRO A 145 3.79 20.31 -5.88
CA PRO A 145 3.65 20.29 -4.43
C PRO A 145 2.20 20.14 -3.95
N VAL A 146 1.23 20.36 -4.82
CA VAL A 146 -0.21 20.32 -4.51
C VAL A 146 -0.82 18.96 -4.89
N ARG A 147 -0.44 18.41 -6.05
CA ARG A 147 -1.01 17.18 -6.59
C ARG A 147 -0.18 15.97 -6.20
N MET A 148 -0.27 15.58 -4.91
CA MET A 148 0.38 14.40 -4.38
C MET A 148 -0.66 13.44 -3.82
N ALA A 149 -0.80 12.24 -4.45
CA ALA A 149 -1.53 11.11 -3.88
C ALA A 149 -0.61 10.24 -3.04
N VAL A 150 -1.18 9.54 -2.05
CA VAL A 150 -0.52 8.46 -1.32
C VAL A 150 -1.17 7.14 -1.69
N GLY A 151 -0.39 6.08 -1.82
CA GLY A 151 -0.97 4.78 -2.13
C GLY A 151 -0.05 3.62 -1.78
N GLY A 152 -0.60 2.42 -1.78
CA GLY A 152 0.18 1.22 -1.51
C GLY A 152 -0.65 -0.05 -1.50
N GLY A 153 0.06 -1.21 -1.52
CA GLY A 153 -0.56 -2.52 -1.45
C GLY A 153 -0.38 -3.16 -0.07
N SER A 154 -1.40 -3.86 0.42
CA SER A 154 -1.32 -4.65 1.65
C SER A 154 -0.92 -3.78 2.86
N ALA A 155 0.16 -4.12 3.55
CA ALA A 155 0.72 -3.30 4.62
C ALA A 155 1.06 -1.87 4.17
N GLY A 156 1.53 -1.70 2.93
CA GLY A 156 1.74 -0.39 2.33
C GLY A 156 0.45 0.41 2.16
N GLY A 157 -0.66 -0.25 1.84
CA GLY A 157 -1.99 0.37 1.82
C GLY A 157 -2.44 0.83 3.21
N GLY A 158 -2.18 0.04 4.25
CA GLY A 158 -2.41 0.43 5.63
C GLY A 158 -1.57 1.63 6.06
N LEU A 159 -0.28 1.64 5.69
CA LEU A 159 0.60 2.78 5.93
C LEU A 159 0.18 4.03 5.13
N ALA A 160 -0.31 3.85 3.90
CA ALA A 160 -0.85 4.96 3.09
C ALA A 160 -2.07 5.60 3.76
N ALA A 161 -2.99 4.79 4.28
CA ALA A 161 -4.14 5.27 5.05
C ALA A 161 -3.70 6.01 6.32
N SER A 162 -2.74 5.46 7.09
CA SER A 162 -2.17 6.13 8.27
C SER A 162 -1.45 7.43 7.91
N LEU A 163 -0.73 7.46 6.79
CA LEU A 163 -0.07 8.67 6.29
C LEU A 163 -1.09 9.72 5.86
N ALA A 164 -2.14 9.35 5.13
CA ALA A 164 -3.22 10.28 4.75
C ALA A 164 -3.84 10.95 5.99
N GLN A 165 -4.11 10.16 7.04
CA GLN A 165 -4.60 10.67 8.32
C GLN A 165 -3.62 11.64 8.99
N ARG A 166 -2.33 11.30 9.04
CA ARG A 166 -1.29 12.16 9.65
C ARG A 166 -1.07 13.45 8.87
N LEU A 167 -1.12 13.39 7.54
CA LEU A 167 -0.98 14.57 6.69
C LEU A 167 -2.16 15.53 6.84
N ASP A 168 -3.37 15.01 7.00
CA ASP A 168 -4.56 15.79 7.32
C ASP A 168 -4.41 16.49 8.68
N ASP A 169 -4.00 15.75 9.73
CA ASP A 169 -3.75 16.30 11.07
C ASP A 169 -2.69 17.42 11.08
N THR A 170 -1.73 17.37 10.17
CA THR A 170 -0.66 18.39 10.06
C THR A 170 -0.95 19.50 9.06
N GLY A 171 -2.16 19.53 8.49
CA GLY A 171 -2.58 20.59 7.56
C GLY A 171 -1.93 20.52 6.18
N THR A 172 -1.42 19.35 5.81
CA THR A 172 -0.79 19.10 4.50
C THR A 172 -1.43 17.88 3.81
N PRO A 173 -2.76 17.87 3.58
CA PRO A 173 -3.45 16.68 3.09
C PRO A 173 -2.92 16.21 1.73
N ALA A 174 -3.01 14.92 1.48
CA ALA A 174 -2.82 14.36 0.16
C ALA A 174 -4.02 14.65 -0.74
N SER A 175 -3.84 14.59 -2.08
CA SER A 175 -4.93 14.76 -3.04
C SER A 175 -5.85 13.54 -3.12
N ALA A 176 -5.32 12.35 -2.85
CA ALA A 176 -6.06 11.10 -2.87
C ALA A 176 -5.32 9.99 -2.10
N GLN A 177 -6.05 8.92 -1.77
CA GLN A 177 -5.48 7.69 -1.22
C GLN A 177 -5.88 6.47 -2.06
N LEU A 178 -4.88 5.76 -2.61
CA LEU A 178 -5.04 4.53 -3.39
C LEU A 178 -4.67 3.33 -2.52
N LEU A 179 -5.67 2.60 -2.04
CA LEU A 179 -5.51 1.55 -1.04
C LEU A 179 -5.81 0.17 -1.64
N VAL A 180 -4.77 -0.57 -2.00
CA VAL A 180 -4.90 -1.88 -2.65
C VAL A 180 -4.85 -2.96 -1.58
N TYR A 181 -5.97 -3.67 -1.37
CA TYR A 181 -6.21 -4.66 -0.29
C TYR A 181 -5.51 -4.29 1.03
N PRO A 182 -5.78 -3.09 1.56
CA PRO A 182 -4.98 -2.52 2.64
C PRO A 182 -5.13 -3.29 3.97
N MET A 183 -4.01 -3.45 4.69
CA MET A 183 -3.93 -3.98 6.05
C MET A 183 -4.26 -2.86 7.05
N LEU A 184 -5.52 -2.76 7.49
CA LEU A 184 -6.06 -1.58 8.20
C LEU A 184 -6.30 -1.80 9.69
N ASP A 185 -6.62 -3.02 10.11
CA ASP A 185 -7.12 -3.32 11.45
C ASP A 185 -6.35 -4.48 12.11
N ASP A 186 -5.61 -4.18 13.16
CA ASP A 186 -4.84 -5.18 13.91
C ASP A 186 -5.70 -6.25 14.59
N ARG A 187 -7.02 -5.98 14.78
CA ARG A 187 -7.97 -6.93 15.37
C ARG A 187 -8.26 -8.11 14.44
N THR A 188 -8.10 -7.96 13.12
CA THR A 188 -8.22 -9.05 12.14
C THR A 188 -7.25 -10.19 12.46
N ALA A 189 -6.05 -9.88 12.96
CA ALA A 189 -5.07 -10.88 13.38
C ALA A 189 -5.53 -11.78 14.55
N THR A 190 -6.56 -11.39 15.28
CA THR A 190 -7.07 -12.11 16.47
C THR A 190 -8.44 -12.75 16.27
N ARG A 191 -9.10 -12.53 15.13
CA ARG A 191 -10.42 -13.12 14.83
C ARG A 191 -10.34 -14.64 14.78
N GLU A 192 -11.30 -15.31 15.42
CA GLU A 192 -11.37 -16.80 15.46
C GLU A 192 -12.19 -17.39 14.30
N ASP A 193 -13.08 -16.58 13.73
CA ASP A 193 -14.00 -16.94 12.65
C ASP A 193 -13.34 -17.06 11.26
N VAL A 194 -12.09 -16.65 11.16
CA VAL A 194 -11.34 -16.69 9.90
C VAL A 194 -10.65 -18.05 9.77
N GLY A 195 -11.10 -18.88 8.85
CA GLY A 195 -10.53 -20.20 8.59
C GLY A 195 -9.04 -20.16 8.26
N LEU A 196 -8.22 -20.85 9.05
CA LEU A 196 -6.75 -20.85 8.93
C LEU A 196 -6.22 -21.35 7.57
N LYS A 197 -7.05 -22.06 6.79
CA LYS A 197 -6.67 -22.69 5.52
C LYS A 197 -7.17 -21.94 4.29
N GLU A 198 -7.93 -20.88 4.46
CA GLU A 198 -8.69 -20.27 3.38
C GLU A 198 -8.00 -19.05 2.76
N HIS A 199 -7.02 -18.45 3.45
CA HIS A 199 -6.31 -17.26 2.95
C HIS A 199 -5.00 -17.67 2.30
N LEU A 200 -4.94 -17.49 0.98
CA LEU A 200 -3.74 -17.74 0.17
C LEU A 200 -2.80 -16.54 0.29
N LEU A 201 -1.51 -16.81 0.27
CA LEU A 201 -0.39 -15.87 0.40
C LEU A 201 -0.28 -15.19 1.75
N TRP A 202 -1.30 -14.44 2.18
CA TRP A 202 -1.30 -13.77 3.47
C TRP A 202 -2.39 -14.35 4.36
N ASN A 203 -2.01 -14.80 5.54
CA ASN A 203 -2.89 -15.46 6.48
C ASN A 203 -2.79 -14.86 7.89
N ARG A 204 -3.75 -15.18 8.73
CA ARG A 204 -3.85 -14.64 10.11
C ARG A 204 -2.56 -14.80 10.92
N GLY A 205 -1.83 -15.91 10.76
CA GLY A 205 -0.58 -16.14 11.50
C GLY A 205 0.53 -15.17 11.08
N SER A 206 0.65 -14.89 9.78
CA SER A 206 1.57 -13.90 9.24
C SER A 206 1.15 -12.49 9.63
N ASP A 207 -0.14 -12.21 9.57
CA ASP A 207 -0.74 -10.93 9.96
C ASP A 207 -0.47 -10.61 11.44
N ARG A 208 -0.69 -11.58 12.32
CA ARG A 208 -0.34 -11.44 13.75
C ARG A 208 1.14 -11.15 13.98
N THR A 209 2.03 -11.81 13.21
CA THR A 209 3.47 -11.56 13.30
C THR A 209 3.81 -10.14 12.87
N GLY A 210 3.24 -9.66 11.78
CA GLY A 210 3.44 -8.30 11.27
C GLY A 210 2.98 -7.23 12.25
N TRP A 211 1.72 -7.30 12.66
CA TRP A 211 1.16 -6.33 13.62
C TRP A 211 1.90 -6.33 14.95
N ARG A 212 2.21 -7.52 15.51
CA ARG A 212 2.95 -7.61 16.76
C ARG A 212 4.33 -6.95 16.66
N ALA A 213 5.04 -7.20 15.58
CA ALA A 213 6.34 -6.60 15.33
C ALA A 213 6.26 -5.07 15.21
N TYR A 214 5.24 -4.57 14.50
CA TYR A 214 5.04 -3.14 14.24
C TYR A 214 4.55 -2.38 15.47
N LEU A 215 3.57 -2.93 16.19
CA LEU A 215 2.98 -2.27 17.38
C LEU A 215 3.87 -2.38 18.61
N GLY A 216 4.77 -3.38 18.67
CA GLY A 216 5.53 -3.71 19.87
C GLY A 216 4.69 -4.33 21.00
N THR A 217 3.41 -4.66 20.70
CA THR A 217 2.45 -5.28 21.61
C THR A 217 1.59 -6.28 20.87
N GLU A 218 0.76 -7.07 21.59
CA GLU A 218 -0.17 -8.01 20.93
C GLU A 218 -1.22 -7.25 20.13
N PRO A 219 -1.49 -7.66 18.87
CA PRO A 219 -2.57 -7.10 18.08
C PRO A 219 -3.92 -7.38 18.76
N GLY A 220 -4.90 -6.52 18.54
CA GLY A 220 -6.20 -6.60 19.20
C GLY A 220 -6.21 -6.05 20.63
N SER A 221 -5.06 -5.62 21.18
CA SER A 221 -4.99 -4.98 22.50
C SER A 221 -5.92 -3.78 22.57
N PRO A 222 -6.58 -3.52 23.72
CA PRO A 222 -7.47 -2.36 23.87
C PRO A 222 -6.76 -1.02 23.59
N ILE A 223 -5.49 -0.93 23.94
CA ILE A 223 -4.65 0.25 23.76
C ILE A 223 -3.52 -0.09 22.79
N VAL A 224 -3.44 0.68 21.71
CA VAL A 224 -2.32 0.69 20.76
C VAL A 224 -1.81 2.12 20.59
N PRO A 225 -0.58 2.33 20.11
CA PRO A 225 -0.07 3.67 19.85
C PRO A 225 -1.00 4.46 18.89
N VAL A 226 -1.29 5.71 19.23
CA VAL A 226 -2.17 6.57 18.41
C VAL A 226 -1.58 6.74 17.00
N GLY A 227 -2.41 6.57 15.97
CA GLY A 227 -2.00 6.67 14.56
C GLY A 227 -1.31 5.43 13.99
N SER A 228 -1.13 4.35 14.78
CA SER A 228 -0.50 3.12 14.31
C SER A 228 -1.44 2.22 13.50
N VAL A 229 -2.75 2.29 13.77
CA VAL A 229 -3.79 1.43 13.17
C VAL A 229 -4.86 2.33 12.55
N PRO A 230 -4.92 2.46 11.22
CA PRO A 230 -5.81 3.43 10.58
C PRO A 230 -7.30 3.18 10.85
N ALA A 231 -7.73 1.91 10.97
CA ALA A 231 -9.12 1.58 11.30
C ALA A 231 -9.55 1.98 12.72
N ARG A 232 -8.62 2.28 13.62
CA ARG A 232 -8.94 2.72 14.99
C ARG A 232 -9.11 4.24 15.13
N ARG A 233 -8.84 5.03 14.09
CA ARG A 233 -9.15 6.46 14.09
C ARG A 233 -10.67 6.67 14.13
N GLU A 234 -11.15 7.48 15.05
CA GLU A 234 -12.59 7.71 15.22
C GLU A 234 -13.16 8.63 14.14
N HIS A 235 -12.51 9.76 13.87
CA HIS A 235 -12.98 10.78 12.94
C HIS A 235 -12.24 10.70 11.60
N LEU A 236 -12.99 10.40 10.54
CA LEU A 236 -12.45 10.26 9.17
C LEU A 236 -12.87 11.42 8.24
N SER A 237 -13.64 12.39 8.74
CA SER A 237 -14.04 13.57 7.96
C SER A 237 -12.82 14.39 7.55
N GLY A 238 -12.84 14.95 6.33
CA GLY A 238 -11.75 15.76 5.80
C GLY A 238 -10.62 14.98 5.14
N LEU A 239 -10.61 13.64 5.27
CA LEU A 239 -9.62 12.82 4.57
C LEU A 239 -9.80 12.91 3.05
N PRO A 240 -8.72 12.75 2.28
CA PRO A 240 -8.79 12.81 0.84
C PRO A 240 -9.64 11.69 0.24
N PRO A 241 -10.18 11.88 -0.99
CA PRO A 241 -10.87 10.83 -1.72
C PRO A 241 -10.09 9.52 -1.74
N ALA A 242 -10.81 8.39 -1.64
CA ALA A 242 -10.22 7.07 -1.51
C ALA A 242 -10.66 6.12 -2.62
N TRP A 243 -9.74 5.28 -3.10
CA TRP A 243 -10.03 4.05 -3.80
C TRP A 243 -9.56 2.88 -2.95
N ILE A 244 -10.44 1.92 -2.70
CA ILE A 244 -10.14 0.69 -1.96
C ILE A 244 -10.53 -0.49 -2.84
N GLY A 245 -9.58 -1.37 -3.16
CA GLY A 245 -9.86 -2.59 -3.89
C GLY A 245 -9.44 -3.82 -3.11
N VAL A 246 -10.29 -4.86 -3.07
CA VAL A 246 -10.02 -6.08 -2.30
C VAL A 246 -10.69 -7.30 -2.91
N GLY A 247 -10.07 -8.46 -2.80
CA GLY A 247 -10.67 -9.74 -3.19
C GLY A 247 -11.61 -10.29 -2.13
N THR A 248 -12.69 -10.98 -2.56
CA THR A 248 -13.65 -11.57 -1.61
C THR A 248 -13.09 -12.77 -0.82
N LEU A 249 -11.92 -13.30 -1.22
CA LEU A 249 -11.19 -14.36 -0.51
C LEU A 249 -9.94 -13.83 0.21
N ASP A 250 -9.81 -12.51 0.33
CA ASP A 250 -8.71 -11.87 1.04
C ASP A 250 -8.96 -11.84 2.56
N LEU A 251 -7.91 -12.00 3.35
CA LEU A 251 -7.98 -11.86 4.81
C LEU A 251 -8.51 -10.47 5.22
N PHE A 252 -8.19 -9.45 4.44
CA PHE A 252 -8.51 -8.05 4.72
C PHE A 252 -9.87 -7.59 4.16
N HIS A 253 -10.64 -8.52 3.57
CA HIS A 253 -11.93 -8.18 2.94
C HIS A 253 -12.84 -7.37 3.87
N ASP A 254 -13.18 -7.92 5.04
CA ASP A 254 -14.14 -7.30 5.95
C ASP A 254 -13.68 -5.95 6.53
N GLU A 255 -12.38 -5.82 6.82
CA GLU A 255 -11.84 -4.55 7.32
C GLU A 255 -11.81 -3.47 6.24
N CYS A 256 -11.58 -3.84 4.97
CA CYS A 256 -11.66 -2.95 3.83
C CYS A 256 -13.09 -2.43 3.62
N LEU A 257 -14.08 -3.32 3.67
CA LEU A 257 -15.50 -2.93 3.57
C LEU A 257 -15.91 -2.00 4.72
N THR A 258 -15.52 -2.35 5.94
CA THR A 258 -15.81 -1.56 7.13
C THR A 258 -15.20 -0.16 7.03
N TYR A 259 -13.94 -0.07 6.62
CA TYR A 259 -13.25 1.21 6.50
C TYR A 259 -13.83 2.07 5.38
N ALA A 260 -14.14 1.48 4.22
CA ALA A 260 -14.83 2.17 3.13
C ALA A 260 -16.20 2.71 3.55
N GLY A 261 -16.99 1.93 4.30
CA GLY A 261 -18.26 2.37 4.87
C GLY A 261 -18.09 3.58 5.77
N ARG A 262 -17.12 3.53 6.70
CA ARG A 262 -16.82 4.64 7.63
C ARG A 262 -16.32 5.91 6.92
N LEU A 263 -15.54 5.78 5.86
CA LEU A 263 -15.14 6.92 5.03
C LEU A 263 -16.35 7.61 4.42
N ARG A 264 -17.26 6.83 3.81
CA ARG A 264 -18.50 7.35 3.20
C ARG A 264 -19.42 7.99 4.23
N GLU A 265 -19.61 7.38 5.40
CA GLU A 265 -20.36 7.95 6.52
C GLU A 265 -19.79 9.28 7.02
N ALA A 266 -18.46 9.44 6.93
CA ALA A 266 -17.75 10.67 7.26
C ALA A 266 -17.78 11.73 6.13
N GLY A 267 -18.46 11.46 5.01
CA GLY A 267 -18.57 12.38 3.87
C GLY A 267 -17.36 12.35 2.93
N VAL A 268 -16.47 11.36 3.05
CA VAL A 268 -15.34 11.17 2.15
C VAL A 268 -15.79 10.40 0.92
N ASP A 269 -15.45 10.89 -0.28
CA ASP A 269 -15.68 10.14 -1.51
C ASP A 269 -14.79 8.89 -1.52
N CYS A 270 -15.43 7.72 -1.56
CA CYS A 270 -14.72 6.43 -1.48
C CYS A 270 -15.28 5.44 -2.49
N HIS A 271 -14.46 5.11 -3.48
CA HIS A 271 -14.72 4.00 -4.38
C HIS A 271 -14.25 2.70 -3.74
N LEU A 272 -15.14 1.71 -3.65
CA LEU A 272 -14.81 0.36 -3.20
C LEU A 272 -15.00 -0.61 -4.38
N GLU A 273 -13.96 -1.36 -4.70
CA GLU A 273 -13.96 -2.40 -5.73
C GLU A 273 -13.74 -3.76 -5.10
N GLU A 274 -14.80 -4.56 -5.06
CA GLU A 274 -14.74 -5.96 -4.62
C GLU A 274 -14.49 -6.88 -5.82
N VAL A 275 -13.45 -7.70 -5.74
CA VAL A 275 -13.08 -8.66 -6.80
C VAL A 275 -13.50 -10.07 -6.38
N GLU A 276 -14.58 -10.55 -6.98
CA GLU A 276 -15.16 -11.86 -6.66
C GLU A 276 -14.16 -13.00 -6.89
N GLY A 277 -13.98 -13.85 -5.89
CA GLY A 277 -13.10 -15.02 -5.92
C GLY A 277 -11.61 -14.71 -6.00
N ALA A 278 -11.19 -13.45 -5.80
CA ALA A 278 -9.78 -13.08 -5.75
C ALA A 278 -9.24 -13.18 -4.32
N PHE A 279 -7.98 -13.60 -4.20
CA PHE A 279 -7.24 -13.72 -2.94
C PHE A 279 -6.19 -12.61 -2.83
N HIS A 280 -5.57 -12.46 -1.67
CA HIS A 280 -4.56 -11.44 -1.40
C HIS A 280 -3.42 -11.45 -2.41
N GLY A 281 -3.06 -10.30 -3.00
CA GLY A 281 -1.96 -10.18 -3.97
C GLY A 281 -2.19 -10.88 -5.31
N PHE A 282 -3.45 -11.14 -5.69
CA PHE A 282 -3.77 -11.84 -6.93
C PHE A 282 -3.24 -11.12 -8.17
N ASP A 283 -3.27 -9.81 -8.16
CA ASP A 283 -2.85 -8.93 -9.25
C ASP A 283 -1.33 -8.96 -9.49
N GLU A 284 -0.54 -9.11 -8.43
CA GLU A 284 0.91 -9.27 -8.54
C GLU A 284 1.30 -10.61 -9.19
N LEU A 285 0.56 -11.66 -8.90
CA LEU A 285 0.83 -13.00 -9.40
C LEU A 285 0.21 -13.26 -10.77
N ALA A 286 -0.98 -12.73 -11.01
CA ALA A 286 -1.80 -13.00 -12.21
C ALA A 286 -1.84 -11.82 -13.19
N ARG A 287 -0.73 -11.09 -13.36
CA ARG A 287 -0.62 -9.84 -14.15
C ARG A 287 -1.16 -9.94 -15.58
N GLY A 288 -1.08 -11.11 -16.20
CA GLY A 288 -1.53 -11.34 -17.56
C GLY A 288 -3.03 -11.53 -17.74
N THR A 289 -3.79 -11.72 -16.65
CA THR A 289 -5.23 -11.97 -16.69
C THR A 289 -6.03 -10.71 -16.99
N ASP A 290 -7.21 -10.88 -17.58
CA ASP A 290 -8.10 -9.75 -17.83
C ASP A 290 -8.71 -9.22 -16.52
N LEU A 291 -8.84 -10.07 -15.51
CA LEU A 291 -9.20 -9.68 -14.16
C LEU A 291 -8.23 -8.64 -13.61
N THR A 292 -6.93 -8.93 -13.62
CA THR A 292 -5.89 -8.00 -13.14
C THR A 292 -5.82 -6.73 -13.97
N LYS A 293 -5.97 -6.83 -15.30
CA LYS A 293 -5.98 -5.63 -16.16
C LYS A 293 -7.14 -4.69 -15.82
N ARG A 294 -8.35 -5.22 -15.57
CA ARG A 294 -9.50 -4.41 -15.15
C ARG A 294 -9.25 -3.75 -13.79
N PHE A 295 -8.71 -4.49 -12.83
CA PHE A 295 -8.37 -3.98 -11.50
C PHE A 295 -7.34 -2.85 -11.55
N LEU A 296 -6.30 -2.97 -12.39
CA LEU A 296 -5.31 -1.91 -12.63
C LEU A 296 -5.90 -0.71 -13.38
N ALA A 297 -6.81 -0.95 -14.34
CA ALA A 297 -7.48 0.12 -15.08
C ALA A 297 -8.38 0.98 -14.16
N SER A 298 -9.03 0.37 -13.19
CA SER A 298 -9.82 1.06 -12.16
C SER A 298 -8.95 1.97 -11.29
N GLN A 299 -7.82 1.45 -10.78
CA GLN A 299 -6.81 2.25 -10.04
C GLN A 299 -6.31 3.44 -10.85
N THR A 300 -5.96 3.18 -12.11
CA THR A 300 -5.47 4.20 -13.06
C THR A 300 -6.53 5.26 -13.32
N GLY A 301 -7.79 4.86 -13.50
CA GLY A 301 -8.92 5.76 -13.68
C GLY A 301 -9.15 6.68 -12.49
N PHE A 302 -9.08 6.13 -11.28
CA PHE A 302 -9.18 6.90 -10.04
C PHE A 302 -8.06 7.93 -9.91
N LEU A 303 -6.79 7.51 -10.07
CA LEU A 303 -5.65 8.43 -9.99
C LEU A 303 -5.69 9.51 -11.06
N ARG A 304 -6.14 9.18 -12.29
CA ARG A 304 -6.32 10.16 -13.37
C ARG A 304 -7.29 11.25 -12.96
N SER A 305 -8.43 10.89 -12.40
CA SER A 305 -9.42 11.85 -11.91
C SER A 305 -8.88 12.70 -10.75
N ALA A 306 -8.21 12.07 -9.78
CA ALA A 306 -7.76 12.72 -8.57
C ALA A 306 -6.54 13.65 -8.76
N LEU A 307 -5.71 13.39 -9.77
CA LEU A 307 -4.48 14.11 -10.05
C LEU A 307 -4.56 15.02 -11.31
N SER A 308 -5.70 15.01 -12.03
CA SER A 308 -5.92 15.92 -13.16
C SER A 308 -6.06 17.37 -12.66
N THR A 309 -5.62 18.30 -13.49
CA THR A 309 -6.07 19.71 -13.43
C THR A 309 -7.22 19.85 -14.39
N ASP A 310 -8.37 20.27 -13.91
CA ASP A 310 -9.42 20.82 -14.78
C ASP A 310 -8.95 22.13 -15.42
#